data_42c3451547a5073704f50d2d21bf58f4
#
_entry.id   42c3451547a5073704f50d2d21bf58f4
#
_cell.length_a   1.000
_cell.length_b   1.000
_cell.length_c   1.000
_cell.angle_alpha   90.00
_cell.angle_beta   90.00
_cell.angle_gamma   90.00
#
_symmetry.space_group_name_H-M   'P 1'
#
loop_
_entity.id
_entity.type
_entity.pdbx_description
1 polymer ?
#
loop_
_entity_poly.entity_id
_entity_poly.type
_entity_poly.pdbx_seq_one_letter_code
_entity_poly.pdbx_strand_id
1 'polypeptide(L)'
;MVRIDVAYQGGLRCEAAHGPSGQTLITDAPVDNRGKGESFSPTDLVATALGTCIATIMGIVAERDKIDLTGLRITVQKEMSAEPPRRIARLVTRIEMPKGLTEQQRAKLEKTAHTCPVHQTLQGKVDMPIEFVYP
;
A
#
# COMPACT_ATOMS: atom_id res chain seq x y z
N MET A 1 14.02 -6.02 15.32
CA MET A 1 13.63 -4.63 15.01
C MET A 1 14.28 -4.20 13.70
N VAL A 2 13.54 -3.47 12.87
CA VAL A 2 14.06 -2.91 11.62
C VAL A 2 14.31 -1.41 11.82
N ARG A 3 15.50 -0.96 11.46
CA ARG A 3 15.90 0.45 11.56
C ARG A 3 15.76 1.12 10.21
N ILE A 4 15.14 2.29 10.19
CA ILE A 4 15.06 3.18 9.04
C ILE A 4 15.69 4.50 9.45
N ASP A 5 16.68 4.97 8.69
CA ASP A 5 17.31 6.26 8.90
C ASP A 5 16.77 7.27 7.88
N VAL A 6 16.40 8.45 8.35
CA VAL A 6 15.82 9.48 7.48
C VAL A 6 16.65 10.77 7.62
N ALA A 7 17.07 11.30 6.49
CA ALA A 7 17.80 12.57 6.42
C ALA A 7 16.99 13.59 5.61
N TYR A 8 16.72 14.75 6.21
CA TYR A 8 16.13 15.88 5.50
C TYR A 8 17.18 16.53 4.59
N GLN A 9 16.86 16.64 3.31
CA GLN A 9 17.80 17.14 2.29
C GLN A 9 17.54 18.60 1.90
N GLY A 10 16.57 19.27 2.51
CA GLY A 10 16.12 20.58 2.09
C GLY A 10 15.11 20.50 0.96
N GLY A 11 14.43 21.59 0.65
CA GLY A 11 13.44 21.64 -0.41
C GLY A 11 12.26 20.71 -0.23
N LEU A 12 11.92 20.36 1.01
CA LEU A 12 10.83 19.44 1.38
C LEU A 12 11.07 18.00 0.90
N ARG A 13 12.34 17.61 0.75
CA ARG A 13 12.78 16.26 0.38
C ARG A 13 13.48 15.57 1.52
N CYS A 14 13.25 14.26 1.59
CA CYS A 14 13.98 13.40 2.51
C CYS A 14 14.54 12.19 1.76
N GLU A 15 15.66 11.70 2.25
CA GLU A 15 16.15 10.38 1.87
C GLU A 15 15.93 9.42 3.02
N ALA A 16 15.35 8.27 2.75
CA ALA A 16 15.17 7.19 3.72
C ALA A 16 16.04 6.01 3.33
N ALA A 17 16.75 5.45 4.30
CA ALA A 17 17.61 4.28 4.11
C ALA A 17 17.10 3.11 4.96
N HIS A 18 16.95 1.97 4.32
CA HIS A 18 16.57 0.73 4.97
C HIS A 18 17.82 0.08 5.56
N GLY A 19 17.91 0.05 6.90
CA GLY A 19 19.12 -0.44 7.60
C GLY A 19 19.59 -1.82 7.16
N PRO A 20 18.71 -2.85 7.12
CA PRO A 20 19.15 -4.22 6.78
C PRO A 20 19.66 -4.40 5.35
N SER A 21 19.06 -3.74 4.35
CA SER A 21 19.41 -3.95 2.92
C SER A 21 20.27 -2.84 2.32
N GLY A 22 20.32 -1.67 2.97
CA GLY A 22 20.98 -0.50 2.40
C GLY A 22 20.21 0.19 1.27
N GLN A 23 19.02 -0.29 0.91
CA GLN A 23 18.19 0.35 -0.10
C GLN A 23 17.73 1.72 0.36
N THR A 24 17.66 2.68 -0.56
CA THR A 24 17.21 4.03 -0.28
C THR A 24 16.03 4.42 -1.15
N LEU A 25 15.25 5.39 -0.66
CA LEU A 25 14.22 6.05 -1.43
C LEU A 25 14.19 7.55 -1.09
N ILE A 26 13.69 8.34 -2.02
CA ILE A 26 13.52 9.78 -1.86
C ILE A 26 12.02 10.07 -1.74
N THR A 27 11.66 10.91 -0.77
CA THR A 27 10.30 11.47 -0.69
C THR A 27 10.29 12.92 -1.11
N ASP A 28 9.14 13.38 -1.59
CA ASP A 28 8.90 14.79 -1.89
C ASP A 28 7.54 15.19 -1.30
N ALA A 29 7.39 16.45 -0.90
CA ALA A 29 6.08 16.92 -0.49
C ALA A 29 5.12 16.95 -1.70
N PRO A 30 3.82 16.67 -1.51
CA PRO A 30 2.88 16.69 -2.61
C PRO A 30 2.60 18.13 -3.08
N VAL A 31 2.14 18.25 -4.32
CA VAL A 31 1.84 19.57 -4.93
C VAL A 31 0.82 20.36 -4.10
N ASP A 32 -0.18 19.70 -3.53
CA ASP A 32 -1.21 20.30 -2.69
C ASP A 32 -0.72 20.68 -1.28
N ASN A 33 0.55 20.41 -0.97
CA ASN A 33 1.18 20.75 0.30
C ASN A 33 2.61 21.29 0.11
N ARG A 34 2.75 22.29 -0.77
CA ARG A 34 3.97 23.07 -1.06
C ARG A 34 5.10 22.31 -1.75
N GLY A 35 4.93 21.04 -2.08
CA GLY A 35 5.94 20.24 -2.76
C GLY A 35 5.87 20.33 -4.27
N LYS A 36 6.84 19.72 -4.92
CA LYS A 36 6.89 19.61 -6.38
C LYS A 36 6.22 18.34 -6.91
N GLY A 37 5.94 17.37 -6.03
CA GLY A 37 5.31 16.11 -6.41
C GLY A 37 6.17 15.27 -7.34
N GLU A 38 7.49 15.37 -7.26
CA GLU A 38 8.41 14.66 -8.15
C GLU A 38 8.70 13.23 -7.71
N SER A 39 8.21 12.83 -6.54
CA SER A 39 8.33 11.48 -6.00
C SER A 39 7.16 11.21 -5.06
N PHE A 40 7.17 10.02 -4.45
CA PHE A 40 6.19 9.68 -3.42
C PHE A 40 6.25 10.67 -2.27
N SER A 41 5.10 11.18 -1.82
CA SER A 41 5.03 11.86 -0.54
C SER A 41 5.03 10.84 0.61
N PRO A 42 5.30 11.26 1.84
CA PRO A 42 5.18 10.35 3.00
C PRO A 42 3.82 9.66 3.11
N THR A 43 2.72 10.37 2.83
CA THR A 43 1.38 9.78 2.85
C THR A 43 1.14 8.85 1.65
N ASP A 44 1.76 9.11 0.50
CA ASP A 44 1.75 8.17 -0.63
C ASP A 44 2.42 6.85 -0.26
N LEU A 45 3.48 6.88 0.55
CA LEU A 45 4.13 5.66 1.03
C LEU A 45 3.23 4.82 1.92
N VAL A 46 2.31 5.43 2.66
CA VAL A 46 1.30 4.69 3.43
C VAL A 46 0.36 3.94 2.50
N ALA A 47 -0.10 4.59 1.43
CA ALA A 47 -0.92 3.95 0.39
C ALA A 47 -0.14 2.81 -0.30
N THR A 48 1.12 3.05 -0.62
CA THR A 48 2.02 2.05 -1.21
C THR A 48 2.19 0.85 -0.26
N ALA A 49 2.39 1.12 1.03
CA ALA A 49 2.52 0.08 2.03
C ALA A 49 1.28 -0.80 2.09
N LEU A 50 0.08 -0.21 2.02
CA LEU A 50 -1.17 -0.98 2.02
C LEU A 50 -1.24 -1.90 0.79
N GLY A 51 -1.05 -1.36 -0.41
CA GLY A 51 -1.15 -2.13 -1.66
C GLY A 51 -0.11 -3.25 -1.74
N THR A 52 1.14 -2.95 -1.42
CA THR A 52 2.23 -3.94 -1.45
C THR A 52 2.08 -5.00 -0.36
N CYS A 53 1.59 -4.62 0.81
CA CYS A 53 1.32 -5.56 1.89
C CYS A 53 0.23 -6.56 1.50
N ILE A 54 -0.89 -6.07 0.95
CA ILE A 54 -1.97 -6.93 0.45
C ILE A 54 -1.43 -7.91 -0.60
N ALA A 55 -0.72 -7.42 -1.59
CA ALA A 55 -0.14 -8.28 -2.63
C ALA A 55 0.80 -9.34 -2.04
N THR A 56 1.63 -8.95 -1.08
CA THR A 56 2.60 -9.86 -0.45
C THR A 56 1.92 -10.99 0.32
N ILE A 57 0.92 -10.68 1.15
CA ILE A 57 0.24 -11.74 1.91
C ILE A 57 -0.59 -12.65 1.00
N MET A 58 -1.21 -12.10 -0.05
CA MET A 58 -1.87 -12.91 -1.07
C MET A 58 -0.85 -13.82 -1.78
N GLY A 59 0.32 -13.29 -2.08
CA GLY A 59 1.43 -14.05 -2.67
C GLY A 59 1.89 -15.21 -1.78
N ILE A 60 2.02 -14.99 -0.48
CA ILE A 60 2.40 -16.03 0.48
C ILE A 60 1.37 -17.17 0.48
N VAL A 61 0.09 -16.84 0.52
CA VAL A 61 -0.97 -17.84 0.45
C VAL A 61 -0.96 -18.58 -0.88
N ALA A 62 -0.78 -17.84 -1.97
CA ALA A 62 -0.74 -18.41 -3.32
C ALA A 62 0.41 -19.40 -3.50
N GLU A 63 1.60 -19.05 -3.01
CA GLU A 63 2.76 -19.96 -3.05
C GLU A 63 2.49 -21.24 -2.26
N ARG A 64 1.96 -21.11 -1.05
CA ARG A 64 1.62 -22.27 -0.21
C ARG A 64 0.59 -23.19 -0.86
N ASP A 65 -0.44 -22.60 -1.44
CA ASP A 65 -1.59 -23.33 -2.01
C ASP A 65 -1.43 -23.61 -3.51
N LYS A 66 -0.28 -23.26 -4.09
CA LYS A 66 0.03 -23.44 -5.52
C LYS A 66 -0.98 -22.75 -6.44
N ILE A 67 -1.37 -21.54 -6.09
CA ILE A 67 -2.24 -20.69 -6.89
C ILE A 67 -1.38 -19.78 -7.76
N ASP A 68 -1.71 -19.66 -9.05
CA ASP A 68 -1.04 -18.73 -9.94
C ASP A 68 -1.67 -17.34 -9.82
N LEU A 69 -0.91 -16.36 -9.36
CA LEU A 69 -1.34 -14.96 -9.25
C LEU A 69 -0.90 -14.10 -10.44
N THR A 70 -0.43 -14.69 -11.53
CA THR A 70 -0.04 -13.92 -12.72
C THR A 70 -1.20 -13.04 -13.19
N GLY A 71 -0.94 -11.75 -13.33
CA GLY A 71 -1.97 -10.76 -13.70
C GLY A 71 -2.59 -10.02 -12.53
N LEU A 72 -2.27 -10.37 -11.28
CA LEU A 72 -2.73 -9.61 -10.12
C LEU A 72 -2.20 -8.17 -10.19
N ARG A 73 -3.11 -7.21 -10.09
CA ARG A 73 -2.78 -5.78 -10.01
C ARG A 73 -3.55 -5.13 -8.89
N ILE A 74 -2.92 -4.22 -8.19
CA ILE A 74 -3.55 -3.47 -7.10
C ILE A 74 -3.34 -1.99 -7.35
N THR A 75 -4.44 -1.24 -7.30
CA THR A 75 -4.43 0.22 -7.35
C THR A 75 -4.95 0.74 -6.01
N VAL A 76 -4.24 1.69 -5.41
CA VAL A 76 -4.68 2.35 -4.19
C VAL A 76 -4.82 3.84 -4.46
N GLN A 77 -6.00 4.38 -4.24
CA GLN A 77 -6.27 5.82 -4.33
C GLN A 77 -6.30 6.39 -2.91
N LYS A 78 -5.46 7.37 -2.69
CA LYS A 78 -5.35 8.06 -1.40
C LYS A 78 -6.19 9.32 -1.40
N GLU A 79 -7.10 9.44 -0.44
CA GLU A 79 -7.90 10.63 -0.21
C GLU A 79 -7.53 11.24 1.14
N MET A 80 -7.10 12.52 1.10
CA MET A 80 -6.81 13.27 2.31
C MET A 80 -8.08 13.84 2.93
N SER A 81 -8.06 14.12 4.22
CA SER A 81 -9.19 14.74 4.91
C SER A 81 -9.48 16.15 4.37
N ALA A 82 -10.77 16.50 4.27
CA ALA A 82 -11.19 17.86 3.91
C ALA A 82 -11.02 18.84 5.08
N GLU A 83 -11.06 18.35 6.31
CA GLU A 83 -11.01 19.14 7.54
C GLU A 83 -9.72 18.88 8.32
N PRO A 84 -9.20 19.91 9.03
CA PRO A 84 -8.05 19.70 9.92
C PRO A 84 -8.42 18.78 11.10
N PRO A 85 -7.46 18.02 11.66
CA PRO A 85 -6.07 17.98 11.21
C PRO A 85 -5.92 17.21 9.89
N ARG A 86 -4.97 17.64 9.04
CA ARG A 86 -4.66 16.97 7.78
C ARG A 86 -4.22 15.54 8.05
N ARG A 87 -4.92 14.58 7.43
CA ARG A 87 -4.66 13.15 7.59
C ARG A 87 -5.15 12.38 6.37
N ILE A 88 -4.73 11.16 6.24
CA ILE A 88 -5.32 10.23 5.27
C ILE A 88 -6.72 9.86 5.76
N ALA A 89 -7.75 10.18 5.00
CA ALA A 89 -9.13 9.84 5.32
C ALA A 89 -9.51 8.47 4.75
N ARG A 90 -9.12 8.18 3.51
CA ARG A 90 -9.46 6.94 2.82
C ARG A 90 -8.31 6.44 1.98
N LEU A 91 -8.20 5.12 1.88
CA LEU A 91 -7.35 4.40 0.94
C LEU A 91 -8.23 3.41 0.19
N VAL A 92 -8.70 3.84 -0.98
CA VAL A 92 -9.60 3.04 -1.82
C VAL A 92 -8.76 2.06 -2.63
N THR A 93 -8.92 0.78 -2.38
CA THR A 93 -8.12 -0.27 -3.02
C THR A 93 -8.96 -1.02 -4.05
N ARG A 94 -8.44 -1.14 -5.25
CA ARG A 94 -9.00 -1.96 -6.33
C ARG A 94 -8.01 -3.08 -6.66
N ILE A 95 -8.46 -4.30 -6.59
CA ILE A 95 -7.65 -5.49 -6.87
C ILE A 95 -8.18 -6.17 -8.13
N GLU A 96 -7.39 -6.12 -9.19
CA GLU A 96 -7.66 -6.87 -10.42
C GLU A 96 -7.14 -8.30 -10.22
N MET A 97 -8.06 -9.23 -10.07
CA MET A 97 -7.76 -10.63 -9.78
C MET A 97 -7.32 -11.37 -11.05
N PRO A 98 -6.42 -12.36 -10.92
CA PRO A 98 -6.00 -13.15 -12.06
C PRO A 98 -7.12 -14.05 -12.58
N LYS A 99 -6.93 -14.58 -13.79
CA LYS A 99 -7.84 -15.56 -14.41
C LYS A 99 -7.66 -16.94 -13.78
N GLY A 100 -8.66 -17.78 -13.95
CA GLY A 100 -8.56 -19.20 -13.65
C GLY A 100 -8.70 -19.59 -12.19
N LEU A 101 -9.10 -18.66 -11.33
CA LEU A 101 -9.34 -18.96 -9.92
C LEU A 101 -10.67 -19.70 -9.72
N THR A 102 -10.66 -20.74 -8.91
CA THR A 102 -11.89 -21.38 -8.45
C THR A 102 -12.61 -20.47 -7.47
N GLU A 103 -13.91 -20.68 -7.24
CA GLU A 103 -14.67 -19.94 -6.23
C GLU A 103 -14.02 -20.03 -4.86
N GLN A 104 -13.53 -21.19 -4.49
CA GLN A 104 -12.87 -21.43 -3.21
C GLN A 104 -11.56 -20.64 -3.08
N GLN A 105 -10.77 -20.59 -4.16
CA GLN A 105 -9.55 -19.79 -4.21
C GLN A 105 -9.85 -18.29 -4.13
N ARG A 106 -10.89 -17.81 -4.83
CA ARG A 106 -11.35 -16.42 -4.75
C ARG A 106 -11.69 -16.04 -3.32
N ALA A 107 -12.56 -16.82 -2.68
CA ALA A 107 -13.00 -16.55 -1.30
C ALA A 107 -11.81 -16.50 -0.33
N LYS A 108 -10.86 -17.42 -0.48
CA LYS A 108 -9.66 -17.48 0.37
C LYS A 108 -8.75 -16.26 0.18
N LEU A 109 -8.49 -15.88 -1.07
CA LEU A 109 -7.65 -14.72 -1.38
C LEU A 109 -8.29 -13.41 -0.96
N GLU A 110 -9.60 -13.25 -1.15
CA GLU A 110 -10.34 -12.07 -0.69
C GLU A 110 -10.26 -11.91 0.83
N LYS A 111 -10.47 -12.99 1.57
CA LYS A 111 -10.32 -13.01 3.01
C LYS A 111 -8.89 -12.65 3.43
N THR A 112 -7.91 -13.20 2.75
CA THR A 112 -6.49 -12.93 3.00
C THR A 112 -6.17 -11.45 2.83
N ALA A 113 -6.69 -10.79 1.80
CA ALA A 113 -6.44 -9.37 1.56
C ALA A 113 -6.77 -8.49 2.77
N HIS A 114 -7.79 -8.83 3.54
CA HIS A 114 -8.19 -8.09 4.75
C HIS A 114 -7.30 -8.35 5.96
N THR A 115 -6.38 -9.30 5.90
CA THR A 115 -5.54 -9.70 7.03
C THR A 115 -4.15 -9.05 7.00
N CYS A 116 -3.86 -8.21 6.02
CA CYS A 116 -2.54 -7.60 5.90
C CYS A 116 -2.20 -6.76 7.15
N PRO A 117 -0.96 -6.85 7.67
CA PRO A 117 -0.56 -6.11 8.86
C PRO A 117 -0.75 -4.59 8.76
N VAL A 118 -0.55 -4.01 7.57
CA VAL A 118 -0.78 -2.57 7.37
C VAL A 118 -2.27 -2.24 7.51
N HIS A 119 -3.16 -3.07 6.91
CA HIS A 119 -4.60 -2.91 7.07
C HIS A 119 -5.00 -3.00 8.55
N GLN A 120 -4.50 -4.00 9.28
CA GLN A 120 -4.77 -4.18 10.70
C GLN A 120 -4.29 -2.97 11.53
N THR A 121 -3.15 -2.40 11.17
CA THR A 121 -2.59 -1.23 11.87
C THR A 121 -3.43 0.03 11.66
N LEU A 122 -3.93 0.25 10.44
CA LEU A 122 -4.68 1.46 10.07
C LEU A 122 -6.18 1.36 10.34
N GLN A 123 -6.69 0.16 10.58
CA GLN A 123 -8.12 -0.09 10.81
C GLN A 123 -8.66 0.76 11.96
N GLY A 124 -9.83 1.37 11.76
CA GLY A 124 -10.46 2.25 12.72
C GLY A 124 -9.99 3.71 12.66
N LYS A 125 -8.92 4.00 11.90
CA LYS A 125 -8.41 5.36 11.68
C LYS A 125 -8.56 5.80 10.23
N VAL A 126 -8.45 4.88 9.29
CA VAL A 126 -8.53 5.14 7.85
C VAL A 126 -9.62 4.25 7.27
N ASP A 127 -10.49 4.82 6.46
CA ASP A 127 -11.46 4.04 5.69
C ASP A 127 -10.75 3.34 4.53
N MET A 128 -10.83 2.01 4.45
CA MET A 128 -10.08 1.21 3.49
C MET A 128 -10.98 0.22 2.73
N PRO A 129 -11.90 0.72 1.89
CA PRO A 129 -12.72 -0.16 1.07
C PRO A 129 -11.87 -0.90 0.04
N ILE A 130 -12.19 -2.18 -0.17
CA ILE A 130 -11.52 -3.04 -1.15
C ILE A 130 -12.54 -3.53 -2.16
N GLU A 131 -12.27 -3.30 -3.44
CA GLU A 131 -13.03 -3.84 -4.56
C GLU A 131 -12.22 -4.94 -5.25
N PHE A 132 -12.79 -6.12 -5.39
CA PHE A 132 -12.19 -7.21 -6.16
C PHE A 132 -12.83 -7.26 -7.54
N VAL A 133 -12.00 -7.24 -8.58
CA VAL A 133 -12.46 -7.26 -9.98
C VAL A 133 -11.92 -8.51 -10.64
N TYR A 134 -12.82 -9.28 -11.21
CA TYR A 134 -12.51 -10.52 -11.93
C TYR A 134 -12.58 -10.30 -13.44
N PRO A 135 -11.68 -10.95 -14.21
CA PRO A 135 -11.70 -10.83 -15.67
C PRO A 135 -12.89 -11.53 -16.30
#